data_4c1390b690aabd707e983931e8e35101
#
_entry.id   4c1390b690aabd707e983931e8e35101
#
_cell.length_a   1.000
_cell.length_b   1.000
_cell.length_c   1.000
_cell.angle_alpha   90.00
_cell.angle_beta   90.00
_cell.angle_gamma   90.00
#
_symmetry.space_group_name_H-M   'P 1'
#
loop_
_entity.id
_entity.type
_entity.pdbx_description
1 polymer ?
#
loop_
_entity_poly.entity_id
_entity_poly.type
_entity_poly.pdbx_seq_one_letter_code
_entity_poly.pdbx_strand_id
1 'polypeptide(L)'
;GNGYLNSNSMDICVGSEKYLQNLEKFLTDTCTEFDIQYLKLDGFCLKPCTNPKHDHITGGENDMYFVTEMWQRWINLFTRLRESRAKDNKPLWINMTCYVNPSPWWLQYVNSVWLQNSMDIGFAKNLEQQAQVDAEITYRDSMYYDFMCTRALQFPAKNIYNHEPIYGNTAKVEYTDEEFEKFLFWNACRGQAFNELYLSYNKMNSAKWRILARMLRWQKANHHILKNAMLLGGDPAENNIYAYAAWTKAGEGIIALRNPTDEKTDLTLTLNKLMGCPENLRAVKCYNVYNTTGADSLDLFSYGDKMQITLAPFEMKIFQFGDRDNRCLAPENTNDFTLSFTVSSNADANICRGKDAAIRIANGVLHGTFGDCKIQALLADGAHHITFVRYKNKMVRLFMDRQLVGSAYAPEAAPQIATDDLASSAANFSVADGSTPFEELMDLKAVLSGSRKFKRKRK
;
A
#
# COMPACT_ATOMS: atom_id res chain seq x y z
N GLY A 1 26.20 24.55 3.97
CA GLY A 1 25.79 23.36 4.63
C GLY A 1 26.44 23.09 5.97
N ASN A 2 27.76 22.99 6.04
CA ASN A 2 28.44 22.50 7.26
C ASN A 2 28.36 23.42 8.49
N GLY A 3 27.93 24.67 8.33
CA GLY A 3 27.80 25.62 9.44
C GLY A 3 26.60 25.38 10.36
N TYR A 4 25.67 24.50 9.97
CA TYR A 4 24.44 24.24 10.74
C TYR A 4 24.36 22.83 11.33
N LEU A 5 25.43 22.05 11.29
CA LEU A 5 25.44 20.74 11.93
C LEU A 5 25.39 20.89 13.46
N ASN A 6 24.54 20.06 14.08
CA ASN A 6 24.47 19.95 15.53
C ASN A 6 25.81 19.44 16.06
N SER A 7 26.29 20.01 17.20
CA SER A 7 27.57 19.61 17.80
C SER A 7 27.59 18.16 18.32
N ASN A 8 26.39 17.57 18.58
CA ASN A 8 26.25 16.27 19.21
C ASN A 8 25.62 15.21 18.24
N SER A 9 25.43 15.56 16.97
CA SER A 9 24.90 14.64 15.95
C SER A 9 25.34 15.05 14.55
N MET A 10 25.11 14.16 13.58
CA MET A 10 25.31 14.46 12.16
C MET A 10 24.13 15.22 11.54
N ASP A 11 23.08 15.48 12.32
CA ASP A 11 21.88 16.16 11.86
C ASP A 11 22.08 17.68 11.82
N ILE A 12 21.23 18.35 11.05
CA ILE A 12 21.23 19.81 11.01
C ILE A 12 20.56 20.36 12.27
N CYS A 13 21.14 21.40 12.83
CA CYS A 13 20.64 22.05 14.03
C CYS A 13 19.41 22.90 13.74
N VAL A 14 18.24 22.44 14.18
CA VAL A 14 16.98 23.18 14.07
C VAL A 14 16.89 24.38 15.05
N GLY A 15 17.86 24.51 15.96
CA GLY A 15 18.03 25.70 16.79
C GLY A 15 18.49 26.92 16.00
N SER A 16 19.03 26.75 14.79
CA SER A 16 19.37 27.87 13.92
C SER A 16 18.11 28.47 13.29
N GLU A 17 17.82 29.71 13.62
CA GLU A 17 16.70 30.47 13.08
C GLU A 17 16.76 30.57 11.55
N LYS A 18 17.92 30.90 11.02
CA LYS A 18 18.16 30.99 9.58
C LYS A 18 17.92 29.67 8.85
N TYR A 19 18.33 28.53 9.44
CA TYR A 19 18.04 27.22 8.86
C TYR A 19 16.54 26.92 8.89
N LEU A 20 15.88 27.19 10.01
CA LEU A 20 14.46 26.91 10.19
C LEU A 20 13.60 27.74 9.21
N GLN A 21 13.92 29.00 9.01
CA GLN A 21 13.25 29.86 8.01
C GLN A 21 13.43 29.32 6.59
N ASN A 22 14.64 28.88 6.22
CA ASN A 22 14.91 28.30 4.91
C ASN A 22 14.16 26.96 4.72
N LEU A 23 14.13 26.12 5.77
CA LEU A 23 13.40 24.86 5.75
C LEU A 23 11.89 25.08 5.58
N GLU A 24 11.32 26.01 6.35
CA GLU A 24 9.90 26.37 6.26
C GLU A 24 9.55 26.85 4.86
N LYS A 25 10.35 27.81 4.32
CA LYS A 25 10.14 28.31 2.97
C LYS A 25 10.21 27.19 1.93
N PHE A 26 11.25 26.36 1.99
CA PHE A 26 11.43 25.23 1.08
C PHE A 26 10.25 24.25 1.12
N LEU A 27 9.82 23.85 2.32
CA LEU A 27 8.70 22.93 2.47
C LEU A 27 7.38 23.56 2.00
N THR A 28 7.14 24.82 2.32
CA THR A 28 5.93 25.53 1.89
C THR A 28 5.87 25.65 0.36
N ASP A 29 6.94 26.12 -0.27
CA ASP A 29 7.03 26.27 -1.71
C ASP A 29 6.86 24.93 -2.42
N THR A 30 7.57 23.89 -1.95
CA THR A 30 7.51 22.54 -2.54
C THR A 30 6.11 21.91 -2.38
N CYS A 31 5.50 22.03 -1.21
CA CYS A 31 4.14 21.51 -0.99
C CYS A 31 3.11 22.22 -1.87
N THR A 32 3.28 23.50 -2.14
CA THR A 32 2.37 24.27 -3.00
C THR A 32 2.61 23.96 -4.48
N GLU A 33 3.86 23.97 -4.92
CA GLU A 33 4.23 23.75 -6.33
C GLU A 33 3.83 22.36 -6.83
N PHE A 34 4.05 21.33 -6.02
CA PHE A 34 3.81 19.93 -6.40
C PHE A 34 2.53 19.33 -5.79
N ASP A 35 1.68 20.16 -5.18
CA ASP A 35 0.46 19.72 -4.48
C ASP A 35 0.69 18.58 -3.49
N ILE A 36 1.77 18.65 -2.70
CA ILE A 36 2.12 17.64 -1.72
C ILE A 36 1.16 17.73 -0.53
N GLN A 37 0.51 16.61 -0.20
CA GLN A 37 -0.44 16.49 0.90
C GLN A 37 0.04 15.53 2.00
N TYR A 38 1.25 15.03 1.89
CA TYR A 38 1.86 14.13 2.85
C TYR A 38 3.35 14.44 3.03
N LEU A 39 3.79 14.55 4.27
CA LEU A 39 5.20 14.67 4.64
C LEU A 39 5.57 13.61 5.67
N LYS A 40 6.65 12.88 5.40
CA LYS A 40 7.36 12.09 6.39
C LYS A 40 8.59 12.88 6.82
N LEU A 41 8.68 13.18 8.09
CA LEU A 41 9.83 13.86 8.69
C LEU A 41 10.68 12.82 9.40
N ASP A 42 11.86 12.57 8.87
CA ASP A 42 12.84 11.63 9.39
C ASP A 42 14.08 12.37 9.93
N GLY A 43 14.81 11.75 10.84
CA GLY A 43 16.01 12.35 11.42
C GLY A 43 15.75 13.60 12.28
N PHE A 44 14.66 13.61 12.99
CA PHE A 44 14.21 14.71 13.85
C PHE A 44 15.14 14.89 15.06
N CYS A 45 16.10 15.81 14.95
CA CYS A 45 17.07 16.04 16.01
C CYS A 45 16.54 17.01 17.07
N LEU A 46 16.44 16.54 18.31
CA LEU A 46 16.16 17.36 19.51
C LEU A 46 17.36 17.44 20.48
N LYS A 47 18.54 17.02 20.05
CA LYS A 47 19.74 17.05 20.89
C LYS A 47 20.21 18.47 21.09
N PRO A 48 20.62 18.86 22.32
CA PRO A 48 21.24 20.13 22.58
C PRO A 48 22.44 20.40 21.67
N CYS A 49 22.64 21.64 21.27
CA CYS A 49 23.75 22.06 20.43
C CYS A 49 24.61 23.09 21.16
N THR A 50 25.89 22.79 21.30
CA THR A 50 26.87 23.68 21.93
C THR A 50 27.72 24.45 20.92
N ASN A 51 27.38 24.44 19.64
CA ASN A 51 28.15 25.12 18.59
C ASN A 51 28.01 26.66 18.73
N PRO A 52 29.09 27.36 19.08
CA PRO A 52 29.03 28.83 19.31
C PRO A 52 28.88 29.66 18.04
N LYS A 53 28.93 29.04 16.86
CA LYS A 53 28.76 29.71 15.58
C LYS A 53 27.31 29.76 15.11
N HIS A 54 26.42 29.09 15.85
CA HIS A 54 24.99 29.12 15.58
C HIS A 54 24.35 30.36 16.23
N ASP A 55 23.20 30.74 15.70
CA ASP A 55 22.43 31.92 16.13
C ASP A 55 21.42 31.61 17.25
N HIS A 56 21.63 30.52 17.99
CA HIS A 56 20.84 30.14 19.15
C HIS A 56 21.67 30.12 20.41
N ILE A 57 20.99 30.13 21.56
CA ILE A 57 21.62 29.87 22.87
C ILE A 57 22.19 28.45 22.86
N THR A 58 23.43 28.30 23.28
CA THR A 58 24.07 26.98 23.38
C THR A 58 23.52 26.21 24.58
N GLY A 59 23.11 24.97 24.32
CA GLY A 59 22.58 24.06 25.35
C GLY A 59 23.59 23.01 25.79
N GLY A 60 23.70 22.77 27.08
CA GLY A 60 24.44 21.65 27.64
C GLY A 60 23.75 20.30 27.41
N GLU A 61 24.40 19.21 27.79
CA GLU A 61 23.93 17.84 27.52
C GLU A 61 22.52 17.55 28.07
N ASN A 62 22.18 18.14 29.21
CA ASN A 62 20.90 17.97 29.91
C ASN A 62 20.08 19.25 29.95
N ASP A 63 20.26 20.15 29.00
CA ASP A 63 19.56 21.42 28.95
C ASP A 63 18.12 21.26 28.48
N MET A 64 17.21 21.15 29.42
CA MET A 64 15.78 21.02 29.16
C MET A 64 15.17 22.28 28.54
N TYR A 65 15.68 23.45 28.83
CA TYR A 65 15.20 24.70 28.21
C TYR A 65 15.53 24.74 26.72
N PHE A 66 16.73 24.34 26.34
CA PHE A 66 17.12 24.24 24.95
C PHE A 66 16.24 23.22 24.20
N VAL A 67 16.03 22.02 24.75
CA VAL A 67 15.19 20.99 24.17
C VAL A 67 13.74 21.48 24.03
N THR A 68 13.21 22.19 25.01
CA THR A 68 11.86 22.76 24.97
C THR A 68 11.72 23.79 23.85
N GLU A 69 12.73 24.63 23.65
CA GLU A 69 12.76 25.59 22.54
C GLU A 69 12.75 24.87 21.18
N MET A 70 13.50 23.77 21.02
CA MET A 70 13.51 22.97 19.81
C MET A 70 12.13 22.38 19.52
N TRP A 71 11.45 21.87 20.51
CA TRP A 71 10.08 21.39 20.39
C TRP A 71 9.16 22.51 19.91
N GLN A 72 9.22 23.67 20.49
CA GLN A 72 8.41 24.81 20.11
C GLN A 72 8.66 25.24 18.65
N ARG A 73 9.90 25.23 18.21
CA ARG A 73 10.27 25.55 16.82
C ARG A 73 9.68 24.54 15.82
N TRP A 74 9.74 23.25 16.12
CA TRP A 74 9.11 22.22 15.31
C TRP A 74 7.59 22.34 15.30
N ILE A 75 6.97 22.57 16.43
CA ILE A 75 5.52 22.77 16.54
C ILE A 75 5.09 23.96 15.70
N ASN A 76 5.81 25.06 15.80
CA ASN A 76 5.54 26.26 14.99
C ASN A 76 5.67 25.98 13.48
N LEU A 77 6.71 25.25 13.08
CA LEU A 77 6.88 24.83 11.69
C LEU A 77 5.70 23.99 11.18
N PHE A 78 5.29 22.95 11.93
CA PHE A 78 4.16 22.10 11.55
C PHE A 78 2.86 22.89 11.46
N THR A 79 2.64 23.80 12.40
CA THR A 79 1.44 24.65 12.41
C THR A 79 1.40 25.52 11.16
N ARG A 80 2.51 26.24 10.86
CA ARG A 80 2.57 27.13 9.70
C ARG A 80 2.47 26.38 8.36
N LEU A 81 3.05 25.19 8.25
CA LEU A 81 2.90 24.36 7.06
C LEU A 81 1.45 23.95 6.83
N ARG A 82 0.74 23.52 7.88
CA ARG A 82 -0.69 23.19 7.80
C ARG A 82 -1.55 24.38 7.46
N GLU A 83 -1.28 25.52 8.09
CA GLU A 83 -2.00 26.78 7.81
C GLU A 83 -1.77 27.25 6.36
N SER A 84 -0.56 27.09 5.85
CA SER A 84 -0.27 27.39 4.45
C SER A 84 -1.11 26.53 3.51
N ARG A 85 -1.14 25.20 3.71
CA ARG A 85 -1.94 24.30 2.87
C ARG A 85 -3.45 24.49 3.05
N ALA A 86 -3.89 24.83 4.26
CA ALA A 86 -5.30 25.12 4.52
C ALA A 86 -5.82 26.34 3.74
N LYS A 87 -4.98 27.35 3.45
CA LYS A 87 -5.33 28.48 2.60
C LYS A 87 -5.70 28.05 1.18
N ASP A 88 -5.07 26.98 0.69
CA ASP A 88 -5.36 26.38 -0.61
C ASP A 88 -6.52 25.34 -0.54
N ASN A 89 -7.17 25.23 0.61
CA ASN A 89 -8.17 24.18 0.91
C ASN A 89 -7.64 22.76 0.71
N LYS A 90 -6.36 22.52 1.04
CA LYS A 90 -5.67 21.23 0.92
C LYS A 90 -5.31 20.70 2.30
N PRO A 91 -5.54 19.41 2.57
CA PRO A 91 -5.04 18.78 3.79
C PRO A 91 -3.53 18.58 3.71
N LEU A 92 -2.87 18.56 4.87
CA LEU A 92 -1.49 18.11 4.97
C LEU A 92 -1.37 17.08 6.10
N TRP A 93 -1.04 15.84 5.71
CA TRP A 93 -0.70 14.78 6.65
C TRP A 93 0.78 14.88 7.00
N ILE A 94 1.09 14.98 8.28
CA ILE A 94 2.48 14.99 8.78
C ILE A 94 2.71 13.72 9.59
N ASN A 95 3.70 12.94 9.15
CA ASN A 95 4.17 11.75 9.84
C ASN A 95 5.54 12.04 10.47
N MET A 96 5.64 11.81 11.76
CA MET A 96 6.83 12.13 12.53
C MET A 96 7.60 10.86 12.88
N THR A 97 8.73 10.66 12.20
CA THR A 97 9.73 9.66 12.54
C THR A 97 10.79 10.31 13.41
N CYS A 98 10.57 10.34 14.69
CA CYS A 98 11.48 11.00 15.60
C CYS A 98 11.90 10.08 16.73
N TYR A 99 13.11 10.27 17.19
CA TYR A 99 13.68 9.57 18.32
C TYR A 99 13.33 10.25 19.65
N VAL A 100 12.12 10.81 19.75
CA VAL A 100 11.56 11.30 21.00
C VAL A 100 10.63 10.28 21.60
N ASN A 101 10.45 10.30 22.90
CA ASN A 101 9.49 9.44 23.58
C ASN A 101 8.10 9.64 22.95
N PRO A 102 7.47 8.58 22.46
CA PRO A 102 6.14 8.69 21.86
C PRO A 102 5.15 9.14 22.92
N SER A 103 4.39 10.17 22.59
CA SER A 103 3.31 10.69 23.42
C SER A 103 2.13 11.05 22.53
N PRO A 104 0.88 10.68 22.88
CA PRO A 104 -0.31 11.12 22.16
C PRO A 104 -0.46 12.64 22.08
N TRP A 105 0.22 13.39 22.94
CA TRP A 105 0.28 14.85 22.89
C TRP A 105 0.74 15.39 21.54
N TRP A 106 1.66 14.67 20.84
CA TRP A 106 2.13 15.02 19.50
C TRP A 106 1.03 15.04 18.46
N LEU A 107 -0.07 14.28 18.66
CA LEU A 107 -1.20 14.25 17.73
C LEU A 107 -1.97 15.58 17.63
N GLN A 108 -1.65 16.57 18.46
CA GLN A 108 -2.11 17.95 18.29
C GLN A 108 -1.42 18.62 17.08
N TYR A 109 -0.22 18.21 16.75
CA TYR A 109 0.66 18.87 15.80
C TYR A 109 0.99 17.99 14.56
N VAL A 110 0.99 16.68 14.71
CA VAL A 110 1.24 15.72 13.66
C VAL A 110 0.09 14.71 13.55
N ASN A 111 0.02 13.98 12.46
CA ASN A 111 -1.08 13.03 12.22
C ASN A 111 -0.73 11.61 12.67
N SER A 112 0.54 11.23 12.62
CA SER A 112 1.03 9.92 13.05
C SER A 112 2.45 9.99 13.58
N VAL A 113 2.79 9.00 14.40
CA VAL A 113 4.12 8.81 14.94
C VAL A 113 4.66 7.44 14.53
N TRP A 114 5.99 7.34 14.41
CA TRP A 114 6.66 6.09 14.12
C TRP A 114 6.48 5.07 15.27
N LEU A 115 6.37 3.79 14.92
CA LEU A 115 6.41 2.67 15.88
C LEU A 115 7.86 2.50 16.39
N GLN A 116 8.28 3.33 17.32
CA GLN A 116 9.69 3.59 17.67
C GLN A 116 10.39 2.44 18.40
N ASN A 117 9.65 1.47 18.90
CA ASN A 117 10.20 0.28 19.54
C ASN A 117 10.54 -0.84 18.56
N SER A 118 10.40 -0.63 17.25
CA SER A 118 10.61 -1.64 16.23
C SER A 118 11.73 -1.26 15.26
N MET A 119 12.30 -2.29 14.63
CA MET A 119 13.13 -2.12 13.43
C MET A 119 12.24 -1.96 12.20
N ASP A 120 12.80 -1.45 11.09
CA ASP A 120 12.09 -1.37 9.81
C ASP A 120 11.61 -2.75 9.35
N ILE A 121 12.43 -3.76 9.56
CA ILE A 121 12.19 -5.16 9.23
C ILE A 121 12.60 -6.00 10.43
N GLY A 122 11.83 -7.05 10.72
CA GLY A 122 12.16 -8.00 11.77
C GLY A 122 11.39 -9.30 11.62
N PHE A 123 11.89 -10.35 12.26
CA PHE A 123 11.32 -11.68 12.21
C PHE A 123 11.30 -12.25 13.62
N ALA A 124 10.13 -12.68 14.08
CA ALA A 124 10.02 -13.43 15.34
C ALA A 124 10.69 -14.80 15.20
N LYS A 125 11.30 -15.27 16.27
CA LYS A 125 11.97 -16.58 16.34
C LYS A 125 11.38 -17.45 17.44
N ASN A 126 10.08 -17.35 17.61
CA ASN A 126 9.35 -18.09 18.65
C ASN A 126 9.08 -19.56 18.28
N LEU A 127 9.13 -19.89 16.98
CA LEU A 127 8.93 -21.26 16.47
C LEU A 127 9.99 -21.60 15.42
N GLU A 128 10.52 -22.83 15.45
CA GLU A 128 11.61 -23.25 14.57
C GLU A 128 11.21 -23.40 13.10
N GLN A 129 9.97 -23.81 12.84
CA GLN A 129 9.46 -24.11 11.49
C GLN A 129 8.45 -23.10 10.97
N GLN A 130 8.55 -21.87 11.45
CA GLN A 130 7.67 -20.78 11.01
C GLN A 130 8.06 -20.29 9.64
N ALA A 131 7.09 -20.12 8.72
CA ALA A 131 7.31 -19.46 7.44
C ALA A 131 7.79 -18.00 7.66
N GLN A 132 8.63 -17.50 6.77
CA GLN A 132 9.22 -16.17 6.91
C GLN A 132 8.15 -15.07 6.99
N VAL A 133 7.06 -15.20 6.22
CA VAL A 133 5.92 -14.27 6.27
C VAL A 133 5.25 -14.27 7.64
N ASP A 134 5.11 -15.44 8.26
CA ASP A 134 4.51 -15.55 9.59
C ASP A 134 5.42 -14.99 10.68
N ALA A 135 6.73 -15.17 10.53
CA ALA A 135 7.73 -14.60 11.43
C ALA A 135 7.74 -13.06 11.35
N GLU A 136 7.62 -12.48 10.15
CA GLU A 136 7.55 -11.03 9.95
C GLU A 136 6.27 -10.43 10.54
N ILE A 137 5.11 -11.02 10.23
CA ILE A 137 3.82 -10.59 10.79
C ILE A 137 3.84 -10.66 12.32
N THR A 138 4.31 -11.78 12.89
CA THR A 138 4.39 -11.98 14.34
C THR A 138 5.31 -10.94 14.99
N TYR A 139 6.50 -10.68 14.42
CA TYR A 139 7.39 -9.65 14.91
C TYR A 139 6.72 -8.27 14.95
N ARG A 140 6.12 -7.86 13.84
CA ARG A 140 5.51 -6.53 13.74
C ARG A 140 4.38 -6.37 14.75
N ASP A 141 3.52 -7.36 14.88
CA ASP A 141 2.37 -7.29 15.79
C ASP A 141 2.78 -7.38 17.26
N SER A 142 3.88 -8.08 17.58
CA SER A 142 4.48 -8.02 18.91
C SER A 142 4.99 -6.61 19.24
N MET A 143 5.56 -5.91 18.27
CA MET A 143 5.96 -4.51 18.46
C MET A 143 4.76 -3.58 18.68
N TYR A 144 3.64 -3.81 17.97
CA TYR A 144 2.38 -3.11 18.25
C TYR A 144 1.85 -3.44 19.64
N TYR A 145 1.92 -4.71 20.04
CA TYR A 145 1.50 -5.14 21.37
C TYR A 145 2.34 -4.47 22.47
N ASP A 146 3.66 -4.47 22.33
CA ASP A 146 4.54 -3.75 23.28
C ASP A 146 4.20 -2.26 23.34
N PHE A 147 4.00 -1.60 22.20
CA PHE A 147 3.70 -0.17 22.13
C PHE A 147 2.35 0.18 22.76
N MET A 148 1.29 -0.56 22.39
CA MET A 148 -0.09 -0.23 22.78
C MET A 148 -0.51 -0.83 24.12
N CYS A 149 -0.05 -2.03 24.45
CA CYS A 149 -0.49 -2.80 25.61
C CYS A 149 0.55 -2.79 26.73
N THR A 150 1.80 -3.21 26.49
CA THR A 150 2.83 -3.29 27.52
C THR A 150 3.23 -1.91 28.02
N ARG A 151 3.53 -0.99 27.11
CA ARG A 151 3.85 0.41 27.43
C ARG A 151 2.63 1.29 27.60
N ALA A 152 1.47 0.82 27.22
CA ALA A 152 0.17 1.50 27.33
C ALA A 152 0.17 2.93 26.74
N LEU A 153 0.82 3.13 25.61
CA LEU A 153 1.04 4.47 25.02
C LEU A 153 -0.21 5.08 24.35
N GLN A 154 -1.38 4.54 24.52
CA GLN A 154 -2.71 5.10 24.23
C GLN A 154 -2.86 5.78 22.85
N PHE A 155 -2.14 5.33 21.82
CA PHE A 155 -2.33 5.81 20.47
C PHE A 155 -3.43 5.01 19.76
N PRO A 156 -4.33 5.66 19.02
CA PRO A 156 -5.16 4.94 18.06
C PRO A 156 -4.28 4.29 16.97
N ALA A 157 -4.58 3.07 16.56
CA ALA A 157 -3.77 2.33 15.58
C ALA A 157 -3.53 3.13 14.28
N LYS A 158 -4.54 3.88 13.82
CA LYS A 158 -4.45 4.76 12.64
C LYS A 158 -3.40 5.88 12.75
N ASN A 159 -2.99 6.23 13.96
CA ASN A 159 -2.02 7.29 14.22
C ASN A 159 -0.62 6.72 14.53
N ILE A 160 -0.44 5.40 14.38
CA ILE A 160 0.84 4.73 14.44
C ILE A 160 1.29 4.43 13.01
N TYR A 161 2.54 4.70 12.71
CA TYR A 161 3.15 4.51 11.42
C TYR A 161 4.29 3.50 11.50
N ASN A 162 4.41 2.65 10.52
CA ASN A 162 5.55 1.77 10.28
C ASN A 162 5.82 1.70 8.76
N HIS A 163 6.95 1.11 8.35
CA HIS A 163 7.32 1.03 6.93
C HIS A 163 6.60 -0.05 6.13
N GLU A 164 5.70 -0.81 6.75
CA GLU A 164 5.00 -1.87 6.02
C GLU A 164 3.91 -1.34 5.07
N PRO A 165 3.69 -2.07 3.97
CA PRO A 165 4.37 -3.32 3.62
C PRO A 165 5.77 -3.08 3.01
N ILE A 166 6.77 -3.85 3.47
CA ILE A 166 8.11 -3.91 2.90
C ILE A 166 8.28 -5.28 2.25
N TYR A 167 8.67 -5.31 0.97
CA TYR A 167 8.82 -6.55 0.23
C TYR A 167 9.95 -6.49 -0.79
N GLY A 168 10.71 -7.57 -0.88
CA GLY A 168 11.72 -7.76 -1.90
C GLY A 168 13.13 -7.40 -1.44
N ASN A 169 13.86 -6.60 -2.20
CA ASN A 169 15.30 -6.38 -1.99
C ASN A 169 15.64 -5.74 -0.64
N THR A 170 14.80 -4.82 -0.16
CA THR A 170 15.00 -4.14 1.13
C THR A 170 14.82 -5.11 2.29
N ALA A 171 13.73 -5.88 2.29
CA ALA A 171 13.46 -6.88 3.32
C ALA A 171 14.27 -8.17 3.14
N LYS A 172 14.88 -8.38 1.96
CA LYS A 172 15.55 -9.64 1.57
C LYS A 172 14.60 -10.84 1.66
N VAL A 173 13.33 -10.61 1.37
CA VAL A 173 12.28 -11.62 1.36
C VAL A 173 11.76 -11.86 -0.06
N GLU A 174 11.29 -13.08 -0.29
CA GLU A 174 10.63 -13.48 -1.52
C GLU A 174 9.48 -14.42 -1.17
N TYR A 175 8.27 -13.89 -1.21
CA TYR A 175 7.05 -14.61 -0.85
C TYR A 175 6.40 -15.25 -2.07
N THR A 176 5.73 -16.39 -1.89
CA THR A 176 4.74 -16.87 -2.86
C THR A 176 3.62 -15.85 -3.02
N ASP A 177 2.74 -16.04 -3.98
CA ASP A 177 1.62 -15.12 -4.18
C ASP A 177 0.63 -15.18 -3.00
N GLU A 178 0.41 -16.36 -2.43
CA GLU A 178 -0.43 -16.58 -1.25
C GLU A 178 0.17 -15.94 0.01
N GLU A 179 1.48 -16.09 0.22
CA GLU A 179 2.18 -15.45 1.34
C GLU A 179 2.16 -13.93 1.22
N PHE A 180 2.35 -13.40 0.00
CA PHE A 180 2.27 -11.98 -0.28
C PHE A 180 0.86 -11.42 -0.05
N GLU A 181 -0.19 -12.17 -0.44
CA GLU A 181 -1.57 -11.83 -0.15
C GLU A 181 -1.85 -11.79 1.35
N LYS A 182 -1.44 -12.84 2.07
CA LYS A 182 -1.55 -12.93 3.53
C LYS A 182 -0.91 -11.72 4.21
N PHE A 183 0.32 -11.40 3.84
CA PHE A 183 1.07 -10.26 4.37
C PHE A 183 0.34 -8.93 4.16
N LEU A 184 -0.14 -8.67 2.93
CA LEU A 184 -0.81 -7.42 2.59
C LEU A 184 -2.16 -7.24 3.29
N PHE A 185 -3.02 -8.28 3.25
CA PHE A 185 -4.34 -8.17 3.86
C PHE A 185 -4.26 -8.08 5.38
N TRP A 186 -3.30 -8.79 5.99
CA TRP A 186 -3.07 -8.64 7.42
C TRP A 186 -2.62 -7.23 7.79
N ASN A 187 -1.66 -6.68 7.04
CA ASN A 187 -1.20 -5.31 7.25
C ASN A 187 -2.37 -4.29 7.17
N ALA A 188 -3.28 -4.45 6.20
CA ALA A 188 -4.44 -3.58 6.07
C ALA A 188 -5.39 -3.63 7.28
N CYS A 189 -5.48 -4.79 7.97
CA CYS A 189 -6.35 -4.98 9.13
C CYS A 189 -5.87 -4.26 10.40
N ARG A 190 -4.59 -3.86 10.47
CA ARG A 190 -4.07 -3.06 11.59
C ARG A 190 -4.72 -1.68 11.71
N GLY A 191 -5.41 -1.24 10.67
CA GLY A 191 -6.17 0.01 10.67
C GLY A 191 -5.31 1.27 10.55
N GLN A 192 -4.04 1.14 10.23
CA GLN A 192 -3.16 2.28 9.97
C GLN A 192 -3.69 3.13 8.81
N ALA A 193 -3.55 4.43 8.90
CA ALA A 193 -4.09 5.35 7.90
C ALA A 193 -3.20 5.47 6.64
N PHE A 194 -2.01 4.90 6.66
CA PHE A 194 -1.00 5.06 5.63
C PHE A 194 -0.26 3.75 5.35
N ASN A 195 0.00 3.47 4.07
CA ASN A 195 0.85 2.37 3.61
C ASN A 195 2.05 2.96 2.87
N GLU A 196 3.27 2.65 3.29
CA GLU A 196 4.46 3.23 2.67
C GLU A 196 4.90 2.50 1.38
N LEU A 197 4.47 1.28 1.14
CA LEU A 197 4.69 0.50 -0.07
C LEU A 197 6.18 0.41 -0.48
N TYR A 198 7.04 -0.01 0.44
CA TYR A 198 8.43 -0.33 0.14
C TYR A 198 8.54 -1.64 -0.65
N LEU A 199 8.16 -1.59 -1.91
CA LEU A 199 8.07 -2.76 -2.78
C LEU A 199 9.15 -2.71 -3.84
N SER A 200 9.93 -3.79 -3.97
CA SER A 200 10.92 -3.93 -5.03
C SER A 200 10.24 -4.37 -6.31
N TYR A 201 10.06 -3.47 -7.26
CA TYR A 201 9.31 -3.71 -8.51
C TYR A 201 9.81 -4.95 -9.29
N ASN A 202 11.11 -5.24 -9.24
CA ASN A 202 11.72 -6.39 -9.91
C ASN A 202 11.37 -7.75 -9.26
N LYS A 203 10.71 -7.74 -8.11
CA LYS A 203 10.17 -8.91 -7.41
C LYS A 203 8.64 -9.01 -7.52
N MET A 204 8.02 -8.03 -8.16
CA MET A 204 6.58 -7.97 -8.36
C MET A 204 6.21 -8.56 -9.71
N ASN A 205 5.49 -9.69 -9.70
CA ASN A 205 4.87 -10.28 -10.89
C ASN A 205 3.43 -9.77 -11.05
N SER A 206 2.74 -10.16 -12.14
CA SER A 206 1.35 -9.74 -12.41
C SER A 206 0.38 -10.12 -11.30
N ALA A 207 0.55 -11.29 -10.69
CA ALA A 207 -0.31 -11.75 -9.61
C ALA A 207 -0.15 -10.85 -8.38
N LYS A 208 1.08 -10.55 -7.98
CA LYS A 208 1.36 -9.65 -6.84
C LYS A 208 0.84 -8.24 -7.06
N TRP A 209 0.96 -7.69 -8.26
CA TRP A 209 0.36 -6.38 -8.58
C TRP A 209 -1.16 -6.39 -8.47
N ARG A 210 -1.84 -7.47 -8.92
CA ARG A 210 -3.30 -7.64 -8.75
C ARG A 210 -3.69 -7.78 -7.28
N ILE A 211 -2.93 -8.56 -6.50
CA ILE A 211 -3.15 -8.72 -5.06
C ILE A 211 -3.04 -7.36 -4.34
N LEU A 212 -1.97 -6.62 -4.61
CA LEU A 212 -1.78 -5.27 -4.03
C LEU A 212 -2.94 -4.34 -4.40
N ALA A 213 -3.32 -4.28 -5.66
CA ALA A 213 -4.44 -3.44 -6.12
C ALA A 213 -5.77 -3.84 -5.46
N ARG A 214 -6.02 -5.14 -5.27
CA ARG A 214 -7.21 -5.66 -4.58
C ARG A 214 -7.20 -5.25 -3.11
N MET A 215 -6.08 -5.44 -2.41
CA MET A 215 -5.93 -5.02 -1.00
C MET A 215 -6.16 -3.52 -0.83
N LEU A 216 -5.54 -2.68 -1.66
CA LEU A 216 -5.70 -1.22 -1.57
C LEU A 216 -7.15 -0.77 -1.82
N ARG A 217 -7.86 -1.41 -2.75
CA ARG A 217 -9.29 -1.14 -2.98
C ARG A 217 -10.14 -1.53 -1.77
N TRP A 218 -9.91 -2.74 -1.24
CA TRP A 218 -10.62 -3.22 -0.06
C TRP A 218 -10.37 -2.32 1.15
N GLN A 219 -9.11 -1.98 1.43
CA GLN A 219 -8.74 -1.08 2.51
C GLN A 219 -9.40 0.30 2.35
N LYS A 220 -9.37 0.87 1.14
CA LYS A 220 -10.01 2.16 0.84
C LYS A 220 -11.52 2.11 1.07
N ALA A 221 -12.19 1.07 0.58
CA ALA A 221 -13.63 0.89 0.74
C ALA A 221 -14.04 0.74 2.21
N ASN A 222 -13.20 0.11 3.02
CA ASN A 222 -13.46 -0.20 4.42
C ASN A 222 -12.72 0.72 5.40
N HIS A 223 -12.04 1.76 4.93
CA HIS A 223 -11.25 2.65 5.80
C HIS A 223 -12.10 3.29 6.91
N HIS A 224 -13.37 3.61 6.65
CA HIS A 224 -14.28 4.16 7.65
C HIS A 224 -14.52 3.22 8.84
N ILE A 225 -14.34 1.90 8.67
CA ILE A 225 -14.37 0.88 9.73
C ILE A 225 -12.97 0.72 10.29
N LEU A 226 -11.98 0.37 9.44
CA LEU A 226 -10.61 0.00 9.82
C LEU A 226 -9.88 1.07 10.64
N LYS A 227 -10.16 2.35 10.41
CA LYS A 227 -9.59 3.45 11.20
C LYS A 227 -9.90 3.39 12.70
N ASN A 228 -10.85 2.53 13.11
CA ASN A 228 -11.22 2.32 14.51
C ASN A 228 -10.61 1.02 15.07
N ALA A 229 -9.64 0.42 14.40
CA ALA A 229 -9.04 -0.84 14.81
C ALA A 229 -8.42 -0.77 16.22
N MET A 230 -8.66 -1.83 16.98
CA MET A 230 -8.10 -2.08 18.30
C MET A 230 -7.36 -3.41 18.27
N LEU A 231 -6.18 -3.47 18.84
CA LEU A 231 -5.45 -4.72 19.06
C LEU A 231 -6.04 -5.41 20.29
N LEU A 232 -6.33 -6.70 20.17
CA LEU A 232 -6.96 -7.54 21.21
C LEU A 232 -6.19 -8.85 21.32
N GLY A 233 -6.26 -9.50 22.48
CA GLY A 233 -5.57 -10.75 22.76
C GLY A 233 -4.23 -10.55 23.44
N GLY A 234 -3.31 -11.50 23.27
CA GLY A 234 -1.99 -11.46 23.88
C GLY A 234 -0.87 -11.12 22.89
N ASP A 235 0.37 -11.14 23.38
CA ASP A 235 1.55 -10.94 22.54
C ASP A 235 1.73 -12.13 21.57
N PRO A 236 1.71 -11.93 20.25
CA PRO A 236 1.92 -13.00 19.29
C PRO A 236 3.32 -13.62 19.36
N ALA A 237 4.34 -12.92 19.82
CA ALA A 237 5.67 -13.49 20.03
C ALA A 237 5.72 -14.48 21.21
N GLU A 238 4.75 -14.40 22.12
CA GLU A 238 4.51 -15.36 23.20
C GLU A 238 3.48 -16.44 22.81
N ASN A 239 3.26 -16.63 21.50
CA ASN A 239 2.33 -17.62 20.93
C ASN A 239 0.86 -17.40 21.31
N ASN A 240 0.45 -16.19 21.65
CA ASN A 240 -0.94 -15.89 21.98
C ASN A 240 -1.77 -15.60 20.73
N ILE A 241 -2.99 -16.13 20.69
CA ILE A 241 -4.00 -15.73 19.70
C ILE A 241 -4.32 -14.25 19.89
N TYR A 242 -4.46 -13.53 18.80
CA TYR A 242 -4.75 -12.10 18.83
C TYR A 242 -5.62 -11.68 17.65
N ALA A 243 -6.14 -10.46 17.74
CA ALA A 243 -7.02 -9.91 16.72
C ALA A 243 -6.85 -8.39 16.57
N TYR A 244 -7.22 -7.89 15.39
CA TYR A 244 -7.61 -6.51 15.20
C TYR A 244 -9.12 -6.44 15.00
N ALA A 245 -9.82 -5.70 15.87
CA ALA A 245 -11.25 -5.50 15.76
C ALA A 245 -11.56 -4.02 15.55
N ALA A 246 -12.39 -3.72 14.58
CA ALA A 246 -12.78 -2.37 14.20
C ALA A 246 -14.28 -2.27 14.04
N TRP A 247 -14.91 -1.25 14.61
CA TRP A 247 -16.35 -1.04 14.55
C TRP A 247 -16.71 0.40 14.29
N THR A 248 -17.79 0.61 13.54
CA THR A 248 -18.49 1.89 13.48
C THR A 248 -19.62 1.93 14.52
N LYS A 249 -20.07 3.12 14.89
CA LYS A 249 -21.23 3.28 15.76
C LYS A 249 -22.54 2.72 15.14
N ALA A 250 -22.57 2.61 13.81
CA ALA A 250 -23.71 2.06 13.06
C ALA A 250 -23.77 0.53 13.05
N GLY A 251 -22.75 -0.17 13.58
CA GLY A 251 -22.73 -1.63 13.64
C GLY A 251 -22.00 -2.31 12.48
N GLU A 252 -21.37 -1.55 11.58
CA GLU A 252 -20.44 -2.15 10.62
C GLU A 252 -19.14 -2.51 11.35
N GLY A 253 -18.60 -3.71 11.09
CA GLY A 253 -17.42 -4.20 11.80
C GLY A 253 -16.49 -5.04 10.94
N ILE A 254 -15.22 -5.07 11.32
CA ILE A 254 -14.21 -5.98 10.79
C ILE A 254 -13.45 -6.57 11.97
N ILE A 255 -13.34 -7.90 12.01
CA ILE A 255 -12.53 -8.63 12.97
C ILE A 255 -11.55 -9.49 12.20
N ALA A 256 -10.27 -9.18 12.30
CA ALA A 256 -9.19 -9.99 11.77
C ALA A 256 -8.54 -10.79 12.91
N LEU A 257 -8.58 -12.10 12.82
CA LEU A 257 -8.04 -13.04 13.80
C LEU A 257 -6.82 -13.74 13.23
N ARG A 258 -5.82 -13.97 14.05
CA ARG A 258 -4.64 -14.76 13.67
C ARG A 258 -4.22 -15.73 14.78
N ASN A 259 -3.92 -16.94 14.35
CA ASN A 259 -3.19 -17.93 15.12
C ASN A 259 -1.68 -17.82 14.79
N PRO A 260 -0.82 -17.39 15.70
CA PRO A 260 0.63 -17.28 15.44
C PRO A 260 1.38 -18.60 15.71
N THR A 261 0.67 -19.72 16.00
CA THR A 261 1.26 -20.98 16.41
C THR A 261 1.16 -22.07 15.35
N ASP A 262 1.90 -23.13 15.51
CA ASP A 262 1.89 -24.35 14.69
C ASP A 262 0.83 -25.38 15.15
N GLU A 263 -0.02 -25.01 16.12
CA GLU A 263 -1.10 -25.84 16.60
C GLU A 263 -2.48 -25.29 16.19
N LYS A 264 -3.42 -26.20 15.92
CA LYS A 264 -4.82 -25.85 15.70
C LYS A 264 -5.44 -25.34 17.00
N THR A 265 -6.19 -24.26 16.94
CA THR A 265 -6.84 -23.67 18.11
C THR A 265 -8.33 -23.42 17.87
N ASP A 266 -9.15 -23.85 18.83
CA ASP A 266 -10.57 -23.52 18.90
C ASP A 266 -10.80 -22.43 19.93
N LEU A 267 -11.52 -21.38 19.56
CA LEU A 267 -11.81 -20.23 20.43
C LEU A 267 -13.26 -19.77 20.32
N THR A 268 -13.72 -19.10 21.36
CA THR A 268 -15.02 -18.45 21.40
C THR A 268 -14.84 -16.94 21.52
N LEU A 269 -15.30 -16.20 20.52
CA LEU A 269 -15.38 -14.75 20.59
C LEU A 269 -16.74 -14.31 21.06
N THR A 270 -16.81 -13.40 22.02
CA THR A 270 -18.05 -12.76 22.43
C THR A 270 -18.09 -11.34 21.89
N LEU A 271 -19.10 -11.02 21.08
CA LEU A 271 -19.28 -9.67 20.49
C LEU A 271 -19.77 -8.69 21.56
N ASN A 272 -18.85 -8.04 22.22
CA ASN A 272 -19.14 -7.16 23.34
C ASN A 272 -18.27 -5.89 23.32
N LYS A 273 -18.43 -5.07 24.33
CA LYS A 273 -17.73 -3.81 24.50
C LYS A 273 -16.20 -3.96 24.54
N LEU A 274 -15.67 -5.09 25.02
CA LEU A 274 -14.21 -5.35 25.05
C LEU A 274 -13.62 -5.46 23.65
N MET A 275 -14.45 -5.85 22.67
CA MET A 275 -14.06 -5.88 21.25
C MET A 275 -14.41 -4.56 20.52
N GLY A 276 -14.86 -3.54 21.22
CA GLY A 276 -15.35 -2.31 20.60
C GLY A 276 -16.70 -2.47 19.90
N CYS A 277 -17.36 -3.64 20.02
CA CYS A 277 -18.67 -3.90 19.41
C CYS A 277 -19.72 -2.95 20.00
N PRO A 278 -20.51 -2.25 19.17
CA PRO A 278 -21.54 -1.33 19.67
C PRO A 278 -22.73 -2.08 20.26
N GLU A 279 -23.25 -1.61 21.39
CA GLU A 279 -24.35 -2.24 22.14
C GLU A 279 -25.66 -2.30 21.34
N ASN A 280 -25.81 -1.49 20.31
CA ASN A 280 -26.96 -1.47 19.41
C ASN A 280 -26.87 -2.45 18.23
N LEU A 281 -25.84 -3.30 18.17
CA LEU A 281 -25.74 -4.35 17.14
C LEU A 281 -26.90 -5.32 17.25
N ARG A 282 -27.68 -5.50 16.17
CA ARG A 282 -28.86 -6.40 16.14
C ARG A 282 -28.95 -7.10 14.79
N ALA A 283 -28.88 -8.43 14.82
CA ALA A 283 -29.09 -9.32 13.67
C ALA A 283 -28.33 -8.88 12.40
N VAL A 284 -27.05 -8.54 12.55
CA VAL A 284 -26.19 -8.08 11.45
C VAL A 284 -25.53 -9.28 10.79
N LYS A 285 -25.54 -9.32 9.46
CA LYS A 285 -24.84 -10.36 8.69
C LYS A 285 -23.35 -10.31 8.91
N CYS A 286 -22.75 -11.49 9.04
CA CYS A 286 -21.29 -11.67 9.12
C CYS A 286 -20.81 -12.48 7.91
N TYR A 287 -19.70 -12.09 7.35
CA TYR A 287 -19.05 -12.74 6.21
C TYR A 287 -17.60 -13.05 6.54
N ASN A 288 -17.15 -14.28 6.19
CA ASN A 288 -15.72 -14.53 6.07
C ASN A 288 -15.25 -13.99 4.72
N VAL A 289 -14.37 -12.98 4.72
CA VAL A 289 -13.99 -12.24 3.51
C VAL A 289 -12.59 -12.55 3.01
N TYR A 290 -11.89 -13.46 3.66
CA TYR A 290 -10.52 -13.85 3.29
C TYR A 290 -10.44 -15.35 2.95
N ASN A 291 -9.72 -15.70 1.88
CA ASN A 291 -9.56 -17.08 1.38
C ASN A 291 -10.87 -17.80 1.03
N THR A 292 -11.87 -17.05 0.60
CA THR A 292 -13.14 -17.62 0.14
C THR A 292 -13.32 -17.38 -1.36
N THR A 293 -13.88 -18.35 -2.05
CA THR A 293 -14.27 -18.24 -3.48
C THR A 293 -15.51 -17.35 -3.67
N GLY A 294 -16.13 -16.96 -2.59
CA GLY A 294 -17.25 -16.04 -2.48
C GLY A 294 -17.38 -15.61 -1.02
N ALA A 295 -18.09 -14.52 -0.75
CA ALA A 295 -18.38 -14.13 0.63
C ALA A 295 -19.37 -15.13 1.23
N ASP A 296 -18.86 -16.18 1.89
CA ASP A 296 -19.71 -17.09 2.64
C ASP A 296 -20.37 -16.31 3.76
N SER A 297 -21.69 -16.13 3.65
CA SER A 297 -22.49 -15.55 4.73
C SER A 297 -22.49 -16.53 5.87
N LEU A 298 -21.98 -16.10 7.01
CA LEU A 298 -22.20 -16.73 8.29
C LEU A 298 -23.59 -16.31 8.83
N ASP A 299 -23.88 -16.70 10.05
CA ASP A 299 -25.14 -16.34 10.70
C ASP A 299 -25.30 -14.82 10.92
N LEU A 300 -26.50 -14.42 11.36
CA LEU A 300 -26.78 -13.10 11.87
C LEU A 300 -26.29 -13.00 13.33
N PHE A 301 -25.61 -11.92 13.65
CA PHE A 301 -25.06 -11.69 14.98
C PHE A 301 -25.59 -10.41 15.61
N SER A 302 -25.73 -10.46 16.92
CA SER A 302 -26.12 -9.34 17.77
C SER A 302 -25.08 -9.12 18.87
N TYR A 303 -25.15 -7.96 19.52
CA TYR A 303 -24.33 -7.72 20.71
C TYR A 303 -24.56 -8.78 21.79
N GLY A 304 -23.50 -9.35 22.32
CA GLY A 304 -23.52 -10.43 23.31
C GLY A 304 -23.43 -11.84 22.72
N ASP A 305 -23.62 -12.00 21.41
CA ASP A 305 -23.52 -13.31 20.76
C ASP A 305 -22.10 -13.85 20.77
N LYS A 306 -22.01 -15.19 20.72
CA LYS A 306 -20.76 -15.94 20.72
C LYS A 306 -20.49 -16.55 19.34
N MET A 307 -19.31 -16.32 18.82
CA MET A 307 -18.80 -16.96 17.60
C MET A 307 -17.85 -18.08 17.99
N GLN A 308 -18.13 -19.29 17.54
CA GLN A 308 -17.19 -20.41 17.65
C GLN A 308 -16.27 -20.40 16.42
N ILE A 309 -14.98 -20.34 16.63
CA ILE A 309 -14.00 -20.21 15.54
C ILE A 309 -12.88 -21.21 15.75
N THR A 310 -12.58 -21.94 14.70
CA THR A 310 -11.38 -22.77 14.61
C THR A 310 -10.36 -22.08 13.75
N LEU A 311 -9.13 -21.99 14.20
CA LEU A 311 -7.97 -21.52 13.44
C LEU A 311 -6.98 -22.67 13.26
N ALA A 312 -6.61 -22.95 12.02
CA ALA A 312 -5.50 -23.86 11.71
C ALA A 312 -4.14 -23.21 12.10
N PRO A 313 -3.03 -23.97 12.08
CA PRO A 313 -1.70 -23.40 12.27
C PRO A 313 -1.44 -22.20 11.36
N PHE A 314 -0.96 -21.10 11.92
CA PHE A 314 -0.64 -19.85 11.23
C PHE A 314 -1.79 -19.24 10.41
N GLU A 315 -3.02 -19.69 10.62
CA GLU A 315 -4.18 -19.19 9.87
C GLU A 315 -4.56 -17.79 10.33
N MET A 316 -5.01 -16.99 9.37
CA MET A 316 -5.76 -15.77 9.61
C MET A 316 -7.16 -15.85 9.00
N LYS A 317 -8.13 -15.26 9.69
CA LYS A 317 -9.51 -15.11 9.21
C LYS A 317 -9.92 -13.65 9.34
N ILE A 318 -10.64 -13.15 8.35
CA ILE A 318 -11.17 -11.79 8.37
C ILE A 318 -12.69 -11.87 8.26
N PHE A 319 -13.37 -11.48 9.30
CA PHE A 319 -14.83 -11.39 9.38
C PHE A 319 -15.28 -9.95 9.17
N GLN A 320 -16.26 -9.75 8.31
CA GLN A 320 -16.88 -8.45 8.09
C GLN A 320 -18.36 -8.51 8.45
N PHE A 321 -18.82 -7.54 9.24
CA PHE A 321 -20.19 -7.37 9.71
C PHE A 321 -20.84 -6.18 8.99
N GLY A 322 -22.05 -6.35 8.48
CA GLY A 322 -22.81 -5.32 7.79
C GLY A 322 -23.55 -5.86 6.58
N ASP A 323 -24.39 -5.03 5.97
CA ASP A 323 -25.15 -5.38 4.75
C ASP A 323 -24.33 -5.21 3.47
N ARG A 324 -23.04 -4.94 3.59
CA ARG A 324 -22.19 -4.68 2.44
C ARG A 324 -21.89 -5.96 1.68
N ASP A 325 -22.07 -5.86 0.38
CA ASP A 325 -21.54 -6.80 -0.58
C ASP A 325 -20.00 -6.73 -0.58
N ASN A 326 -19.35 -7.76 -0.07
CA ASN A 326 -17.89 -7.84 0.09
C ASN A 326 -17.15 -8.20 -1.20
N ARG A 327 -17.76 -8.06 -2.36
CA ARG A 327 -17.14 -8.27 -3.67
C ARG A 327 -15.85 -7.45 -3.87
N CYS A 328 -15.51 -6.54 -2.95
CA CYS A 328 -14.21 -5.87 -2.95
C CYS A 328 -13.00 -6.82 -2.85
N LEU A 329 -13.18 -8.02 -2.29
CA LEU A 329 -12.14 -9.06 -2.25
C LEU A 329 -12.18 -10.00 -3.45
N ALA A 330 -13.34 -10.14 -4.11
CA ALA A 330 -13.42 -10.82 -5.38
C ALA A 330 -12.65 -10.04 -6.45
N PRO A 331 -12.03 -10.70 -7.43
CA PRO A 331 -11.56 -10.02 -8.62
C PRO A 331 -12.72 -9.20 -9.19
N GLU A 332 -12.55 -7.89 -9.34
CA GLU A 332 -13.54 -7.13 -10.09
C GLU A 332 -13.65 -7.77 -11.46
N ASN A 333 -14.88 -8.05 -11.89
CA ASN A 333 -15.16 -8.34 -13.29
C ASN A 333 -14.97 -7.01 -14.05
N THR A 334 -13.70 -6.69 -14.31
CA THR A 334 -13.33 -5.55 -15.13
C THR A 334 -13.34 -6.03 -16.56
N ASN A 335 -13.86 -5.21 -17.47
CA ASN A 335 -13.69 -5.42 -18.89
C ASN A 335 -12.22 -5.24 -19.31
N ASP A 336 -11.29 -5.37 -18.37
CA ASP A 336 -9.86 -5.34 -18.61
C ASP A 336 -9.46 -6.66 -19.25
N PHE A 337 -8.60 -6.58 -20.24
CA PHE A 337 -8.08 -7.75 -20.92
C PHE A 337 -6.60 -7.58 -21.27
N THR A 338 -5.93 -8.69 -21.46
CA THR A 338 -4.63 -8.78 -22.12
C THR A 338 -4.74 -9.76 -23.26
N LEU A 339 -4.40 -9.30 -24.46
CA LEU A 339 -4.42 -10.09 -25.68
C LEU A 339 -3.01 -10.06 -26.26
N SER A 340 -2.39 -11.22 -26.44
CA SER A 340 -1.03 -11.37 -26.95
C SER A 340 -0.96 -12.38 -28.09
N PHE A 341 -0.12 -12.10 -29.07
CA PHE A 341 0.17 -13.00 -30.21
C PHE A 341 1.50 -12.61 -30.86
N THR A 342 2.01 -13.51 -31.70
CA THR A 342 3.18 -13.26 -32.53
C THR A 342 2.79 -13.26 -33.97
N VAL A 343 3.22 -12.26 -34.75
CA VAL A 343 3.11 -12.20 -36.20
C VAL A 343 4.50 -12.43 -36.80
N SER A 344 4.57 -13.12 -37.94
CA SER A 344 5.83 -13.45 -38.61
C SER A 344 6.06 -12.61 -39.90
N SER A 345 5.10 -11.77 -40.27
CA SER A 345 5.11 -10.99 -41.51
C SER A 345 4.24 -9.74 -41.35
N ASN A 346 4.57 -8.68 -42.10
CA ASN A 346 3.77 -7.46 -42.23
C ASN A 346 2.75 -7.54 -43.40
N ALA A 347 2.61 -8.71 -44.05
CA ALA A 347 1.64 -8.92 -45.13
C ALA A 347 0.20 -8.75 -44.63
N ASP A 348 -0.68 -8.29 -45.55
CA ASP A 348 -2.08 -8.07 -45.22
C ASP A 348 -2.75 -9.35 -44.68
N ALA A 349 -3.34 -9.27 -43.49
CA ALA A 349 -3.97 -10.40 -42.83
C ALA A 349 -5.05 -9.93 -41.85
N ASN A 350 -6.13 -10.69 -41.71
CA ASN A 350 -7.04 -10.58 -40.59
C ASN A 350 -6.54 -11.51 -39.50
N ILE A 351 -6.11 -10.96 -38.34
CA ILE A 351 -5.53 -11.75 -37.26
C ILE A 351 -6.62 -12.38 -36.37
N CYS A 352 -7.60 -11.58 -35.97
CA CYS A 352 -8.78 -12.08 -35.27
C CYS A 352 -9.98 -11.14 -35.45
N ARG A 353 -11.18 -11.67 -35.26
CA ARG A 353 -12.43 -10.91 -35.31
C ARG A 353 -13.37 -11.43 -34.21
N GLY A 354 -13.93 -10.54 -33.43
CA GLY A 354 -14.95 -10.81 -32.44
C GLY A 354 -16.09 -9.82 -32.51
N LYS A 355 -17.04 -9.89 -31.58
CA LYS A 355 -18.23 -9.05 -31.61
C LYS A 355 -17.90 -7.56 -31.59
N ASP A 356 -16.96 -7.16 -30.72
CA ASP A 356 -16.59 -5.75 -30.51
C ASP A 356 -15.06 -5.54 -30.61
N ALA A 357 -14.35 -6.48 -31.24
CA ALA A 357 -12.92 -6.39 -31.45
C ALA A 357 -12.50 -6.98 -32.80
N ALA A 358 -11.57 -6.32 -33.45
CA ALA A 358 -10.93 -6.82 -34.64
C ALA A 358 -9.46 -6.40 -34.68
N ILE A 359 -8.59 -7.33 -35.11
CA ILE A 359 -7.17 -7.06 -35.31
C ILE A 359 -6.81 -7.51 -36.72
N ARG A 360 -6.18 -6.61 -37.49
CA ARG A 360 -5.75 -6.89 -38.86
C ARG A 360 -4.43 -6.19 -39.16
N ILE A 361 -3.73 -6.71 -40.13
CA ILE A 361 -2.61 -6.06 -40.80
C ILE A 361 -3.10 -5.58 -42.14
N ALA A 362 -2.84 -4.34 -42.52
CA ALA A 362 -3.14 -3.78 -43.83
C ALA A 362 -2.08 -2.75 -44.20
N ASN A 363 -1.49 -2.93 -45.41
CA ASN A 363 -0.42 -2.05 -45.93
C ASN A 363 0.76 -1.87 -44.93
N GLY A 364 1.17 -2.93 -44.26
CA GLY A 364 2.25 -2.88 -43.26
C GLY A 364 1.88 -2.17 -41.96
N VAL A 365 0.60 -1.92 -41.70
CA VAL A 365 0.09 -1.31 -40.47
C VAL A 365 -0.74 -2.31 -39.71
N LEU A 366 -0.41 -2.50 -38.44
CA LEU A 366 -1.24 -3.24 -37.48
C LEU A 366 -2.37 -2.35 -37.00
N HIS A 367 -3.61 -2.79 -37.16
CA HIS A 367 -4.82 -2.11 -36.71
C HIS A 367 -5.52 -2.97 -35.67
N GLY A 368 -5.77 -2.40 -34.48
CA GLY A 368 -6.66 -2.92 -33.45
C GLY A 368 -7.91 -2.05 -33.33
N THR A 369 -9.07 -2.68 -33.31
CA THR A 369 -10.36 -2.02 -33.08
C THR A 369 -11.00 -2.68 -31.87
N PHE A 370 -11.46 -1.90 -30.88
CA PHE A 370 -12.10 -2.35 -29.65
C PHE A 370 -13.31 -1.43 -29.37
N GLY A 371 -14.52 -1.87 -29.74
CA GLY A 371 -15.67 -0.97 -29.83
C GLY A 371 -15.40 0.18 -30.80
N ASP A 372 -15.61 1.40 -30.37
CA ASP A 372 -15.31 2.61 -31.14
C ASP A 372 -13.82 3.02 -31.13
N CYS A 373 -13.02 2.35 -30.28
CA CYS A 373 -11.60 2.63 -30.15
C CYS A 373 -10.80 2.04 -31.32
N LYS A 374 -9.95 2.85 -31.93
CA LYS A 374 -9.01 2.41 -32.96
C LYS A 374 -7.59 2.72 -32.52
N ILE A 375 -6.71 1.74 -32.62
CA ILE A 375 -5.30 1.85 -32.31
C ILE A 375 -4.49 1.24 -33.45
N GLN A 376 -3.38 1.86 -33.81
CA GLN A 376 -2.57 1.39 -34.94
C GLN A 376 -1.08 1.62 -34.70
N ALA A 377 -0.25 0.79 -35.33
CA ALA A 377 1.19 0.93 -35.33
C ALA A 377 1.79 0.40 -36.64
N LEU A 378 2.87 1.01 -37.11
CA LEU A 378 3.66 0.49 -38.23
C LEU A 378 4.30 -0.84 -37.82
N LEU A 379 4.20 -1.85 -38.69
CA LEU A 379 4.78 -3.16 -38.49
C LEU A 379 5.97 -3.29 -39.47
N ALA A 380 7.17 -3.42 -38.95
CA ALA A 380 8.36 -3.67 -39.74
C ALA A 380 8.35 -5.12 -40.31
N ASP A 381 9.25 -5.43 -41.24
CA ASP A 381 9.45 -6.80 -41.68
C ASP A 381 10.05 -7.66 -40.55
N GLY A 382 9.56 -8.86 -40.42
CA GLY A 382 10.06 -9.84 -39.45
C GLY A 382 9.02 -10.31 -38.45
N ALA A 383 9.46 -11.07 -37.47
CA ALA A 383 8.62 -11.57 -36.41
C ALA A 383 8.47 -10.56 -35.27
N HIS A 384 7.25 -10.25 -34.88
CA HIS A 384 6.96 -9.31 -33.78
C HIS A 384 6.01 -9.91 -32.76
N HIS A 385 6.31 -9.69 -31.48
CA HIS A 385 5.40 -10.00 -30.38
C HIS A 385 4.50 -8.80 -30.10
N ILE A 386 3.20 -8.99 -30.21
CA ILE A 386 2.17 -7.96 -30.09
C ILE A 386 1.36 -8.20 -28.82
N THR A 387 1.14 -7.14 -28.04
CA THR A 387 0.26 -7.22 -26.87
C THR A 387 -0.64 -6.00 -26.80
N PHE A 388 -1.95 -6.23 -26.78
CA PHE A 388 -2.95 -5.23 -26.45
C PHE A 388 -3.40 -5.42 -25.00
N VAL A 389 -3.43 -4.35 -24.22
CA VAL A 389 -3.90 -4.39 -22.83
C VAL A 389 -4.89 -3.27 -22.59
N ARG A 390 -6.07 -3.62 -22.07
CA ARG A 390 -7.01 -2.64 -21.56
C ARG A 390 -6.89 -2.53 -20.05
N TYR A 391 -6.75 -1.32 -19.57
CA TYR A 391 -6.61 -1.00 -18.14
C TYR A 391 -7.91 -0.39 -17.57
N LYS A 392 -8.09 -0.45 -16.26
CA LYS A 392 -9.24 0.12 -15.54
C LYS A 392 -9.55 1.59 -15.86
N ASN A 393 -8.55 2.36 -16.23
CA ASN A 393 -8.73 3.74 -16.69
C ASN A 393 -9.30 3.82 -18.11
N LYS A 394 -9.79 2.68 -18.64
CA LYS A 394 -10.38 2.54 -19.97
C LYS A 394 -9.42 2.83 -21.12
N MET A 395 -8.11 2.88 -20.86
CA MET A 395 -7.09 2.99 -21.90
C MET A 395 -6.73 1.63 -22.44
N VAL A 396 -6.76 1.48 -23.75
CA VAL A 396 -6.12 0.37 -24.48
C VAL A 396 -4.73 0.81 -24.88
N ARG A 397 -3.73 -0.01 -24.58
CA ARG A 397 -2.34 0.19 -24.98
C ARG A 397 -1.87 -0.94 -25.87
N LEU A 398 -1.09 -0.59 -26.86
CA LEU A 398 -0.47 -1.51 -27.80
C LEU A 398 1.03 -1.54 -27.56
N PHE A 399 1.53 -2.73 -27.26
CA PHE A 399 2.95 -3.01 -27.14
C PHE A 399 3.40 -3.88 -28.31
N MET A 400 4.57 -3.57 -28.84
CA MET A 400 5.27 -4.34 -29.87
C MET A 400 6.69 -4.58 -29.39
N ASP A 401 7.11 -5.83 -29.29
CA ASP A 401 8.43 -6.23 -28.83
C ASP A 401 8.82 -5.54 -27.49
N ARG A 402 7.84 -5.48 -26.57
CA ARG A 402 7.97 -4.84 -25.26
C ARG A 402 8.17 -3.32 -25.28
N GLN A 403 7.82 -2.67 -26.38
CA GLN A 403 7.80 -1.21 -26.50
C GLN A 403 6.36 -0.71 -26.66
N LEU A 404 5.98 0.32 -25.91
CA LEU A 404 4.68 0.98 -26.09
C LEU A 404 4.68 1.76 -27.38
N VAL A 405 3.83 1.33 -28.34
CA VAL A 405 3.75 1.93 -29.69
C VAL A 405 2.42 2.65 -29.95
N GLY A 406 1.41 2.44 -29.11
CA GLY A 406 0.13 3.12 -29.25
C GLY A 406 -0.72 3.12 -27.98
N SER A 407 -1.60 4.09 -27.86
CA SER A 407 -2.60 4.19 -26.78
C SER A 407 -3.89 4.82 -27.32
N ALA A 408 -5.03 4.34 -26.86
CA ALA A 408 -6.34 4.92 -27.17
C ALA A 408 -7.34 4.71 -26.04
N TYR A 409 -8.34 5.58 -25.94
CA TYR A 409 -9.39 5.50 -24.92
C TYR A 409 -10.56 4.65 -25.43
N ALA A 410 -10.92 3.59 -24.68
CA ALA A 410 -11.97 2.63 -25.01
C ALA A 410 -12.94 2.45 -23.81
N PRO A 411 -13.92 3.34 -23.66
CA PRO A 411 -14.80 3.37 -22.48
C PRO A 411 -15.65 2.11 -22.34
N GLU A 412 -16.06 1.50 -23.46
CA GLU A 412 -17.08 0.43 -23.49
C GLU A 412 -16.58 -0.93 -24.02
N ALA A 413 -15.29 -1.04 -24.31
CA ALA A 413 -14.76 -2.26 -24.90
C ALA A 413 -14.73 -3.41 -23.88
N ALA A 414 -15.61 -4.38 -24.09
CA ALA A 414 -15.52 -5.73 -23.53
C ALA A 414 -15.36 -6.69 -24.71
N PRO A 415 -14.14 -6.93 -25.19
CA PRO A 415 -13.96 -7.75 -26.37
C PRO A 415 -14.33 -9.20 -26.06
N GLN A 416 -15.29 -9.72 -26.78
CA GLN A 416 -15.47 -11.14 -26.94
C GLN A 416 -14.71 -11.54 -28.21
N ILE A 417 -13.50 -12.03 -28.03
CA ILE A 417 -12.66 -12.50 -29.14
C ILE A 417 -12.90 -13.99 -29.29
N ALA A 418 -13.47 -14.40 -30.42
CA ALA A 418 -13.57 -15.79 -30.77
C ALA A 418 -12.17 -16.29 -31.18
N THR A 419 -11.67 -17.30 -30.50
CA THR A 419 -10.38 -17.93 -30.82
C THR A 419 -10.44 -18.85 -32.04
N ASP A 420 -11.65 -19.13 -32.54
CA ASP A 420 -11.88 -20.08 -33.63
C ASP A 420 -11.57 -19.50 -35.03
N ASP A 421 -11.44 -18.17 -35.16
CA ASP A 421 -11.18 -17.46 -36.43
C ASP A 421 -9.75 -16.87 -36.48
N LEU A 422 -8.76 -17.55 -35.93
CA LEU A 422 -7.38 -17.06 -35.94
C LEU A 422 -6.71 -17.31 -37.29
N ALA A 423 -6.07 -16.26 -37.84
CA ALA A 423 -5.30 -16.40 -39.06
C ALA A 423 -4.07 -17.27 -38.87
N SER A 424 -3.68 -18.02 -39.88
CA SER A 424 -2.44 -18.81 -39.93
C SER A 424 -1.16 -17.94 -39.80
N SER A 425 -1.28 -16.61 -39.90
CA SER A 425 -0.22 -15.62 -39.74
C SER A 425 0.06 -15.23 -38.32
N ALA A 426 -0.76 -15.64 -37.33
CA ALA A 426 -0.57 -15.36 -35.91
C ALA A 426 -0.27 -16.65 -35.14
N ALA A 427 0.84 -16.66 -34.38
CA ALA A 427 1.22 -17.75 -33.50
C ALA A 427 1.10 -17.32 -32.03
N ASN A 428 1.02 -18.29 -31.13
CA ASN A 428 1.01 -18.05 -29.67
C ASN A 428 -0.09 -17.08 -29.20
N PHE A 429 -1.28 -17.19 -29.82
CA PHE A 429 -2.40 -16.33 -29.48
C PHE A 429 -2.95 -16.66 -28.09
N SER A 430 -3.08 -15.66 -27.24
CA SER A 430 -3.66 -15.78 -25.91
C SER A 430 -4.53 -14.59 -25.57
N VAL A 431 -5.66 -14.86 -24.90
CA VAL A 431 -6.52 -13.85 -24.29
C VAL A 431 -6.63 -14.18 -22.81
N ALA A 432 -6.36 -13.22 -21.97
CA ALA A 432 -6.51 -13.35 -20.53
C ALA A 432 -7.43 -12.24 -20.00
N ASP A 433 -8.29 -12.60 -19.05
CA ASP A 433 -9.04 -11.63 -18.28
C ASP A 433 -8.08 -10.86 -17.35
N GLY A 434 -8.28 -9.55 -17.31
CA GLY A 434 -7.44 -8.65 -16.54
C GLY A 434 -6.26 -8.06 -17.31
N SER A 435 -5.77 -6.94 -16.81
CA SER A 435 -4.66 -6.20 -17.42
C SER A 435 -3.31 -6.72 -16.92
N THR A 436 -2.41 -7.08 -17.83
CA THR A 436 -1.01 -7.36 -17.50
C THR A 436 -0.33 -6.06 -17.05
N PRO A 437 0.41 -6.06 -15.94
CA PRO A 437 1.14 -4.89 -15.48
C PRO A 437 2.10 -4.33 -16.53
N PHE A 438 2.24 -3.02 -16.52
CA PHE A 438 3.08 -2.30 -17.47
C PHE A 438 4.53 -2.78 -17.45
N GLU A 439 5.04 -3.12 -16.27
CA GLU A 439 6.40 -3.56 -16.04
C GLU A 439 6.72 -4.91 -16.71
N GLU A 440 5.73 -5.78 -16.85
CA GLU A 440 5.90 -7.06 -17.56
C GLU A 440 5.93 -6.90 -19.08
N LEU A 441 5.32 -5.83 -19.56
CA LEU A 441 5.17 -5.56 -20.99
C LEU A 441 6.30 -4.71 -21.58
N MET A 442 7.01 -3.96 -20.72
CA MET A 442 8.08 -3.07 -21.15
C MET A 442 9.46 -3.54 -20.72
N ASP A 443 10.46 -3.32 -21.57
CA ASP A 443 11.85 -3.43 -21.16
C ASP A 443 12.29 -2.19 -20.41
N LEU A 444 12.05 -2.17 -19.09
CA LEU A 444 12.41 -1.06 -18.21
C LEU A 444 13.92 -0.76 -18.20
N LYS A 445 14.78 -1.74 -18.46
CA LYS A 445 16.23 -1.50 -18.56
C LYS A 445 16.55 -0.63 -19.76
N ALA A 446 15.91 -0.87 -20.90
CA ALA A 446 16.07 -0.05 -22.10
C ALA A 446 15.56 1.37 -21.88
N VAL A 447 14.39 1.54 -21.26
CA VAL A 447 13.78 2.84 -20.93
C VAL A 447 14.68 3.62 -19.97
N LEU A 448 15.14 3.01 -18.88
CA LEU A 448 16.00 3.67 -17.88
C LEU A 448 17.39 4.02 -18.43
N SER A 449 17.96 3.16 -19.31
CA SER A 449 19.23 3.44 -19.96
C SER A 449 19.14 4.60 -20.96
N GLY A 450 18.02 4.72 -21.66
CA GLY A 450 17.69 5.85 -22.55
C GLY A 450 17.59 7.18 -21.81
N SER A 451 16.96 7.19 -20.63
CA SER A 451 16.82 8.41 -19.81
C SER A 451 18.14 8.93 -19.25
N ARG A 452 19.13 8.07 -18.99
CA ARG A 452 20.48 8.48 -18.58
C ARG A 452 21.25 9.20 -19.69
N LYS A 453 21.02 8.88 -20.95
CA LYS A 453 21.63 9.61 -22.09
C LYS A 453 21.10 11.03 -22.24
N PHE A 454 19.86 11.28 -21.87
CA PHE A 454 19.26 12.63 -21.92
C PHE A 454 19.83 13.60 -20.85
N LYS A 455 20.22 13.08 -19.67
CA LYS A 455 20.82 13.92 -18.62
C LYS A 455 22.25 14.37 -18.89
N ARG A 456 22.97 13.72 -19.82
CA ARG A 456 24.36 14.11 -20.20
C ARG A 456 24.46 15.20 -21.27
N LYS A 457 23.35 15.62 -21.88
CA LYS A 457 23.35 16.69 -22.88
C LYS A 457 22.94 18.07 -22.35
N ARG A 458 22.75 18.22 -21.05
CA ARG A 458 22.61 19.53 -20.41
C ARG A 458 23.88 19.85 -19.61
N LYS A 459 24.91 20.30 -20.30
CA LYS A 459 26.00 21.12 -19.78
C LYS A 459 26.12 22.35 -20.65
#